data_88ba27f02b3cba3abbb0a68ba42a1046
#
_entry.id   88ba27f02b3cba3abbb0a68ba42a1046
#
_cell.length_a   1.000
_cell.length_b   1.000
_cell.length_c   1.000
_cell.angle_alpha   90.00
_cell.angle_beta   90.00
_cell.angle_gamma   90.00
#
_symmetry.space_group_name_H-M   'P 1'
#
loop_
_entity.id
_entity.type
_entity.pdbx_description
1 polymer ?
#
loop_
_entity_poly.entity_id
_entity_poly.type
_entity_poly.pdbx_seq_one_letter_code
_entity_poly.pdbx_strand_id
1 'polypeptide(L)'
;MTFANSKTYIDPSVKELGARVRIAKKATEIESPTGMAFSWEVEDFRTQITHPPKGEFKETSGLQGAKQTATVTFTARGEHKYELNSSAVIDETVEPYIVDKDGNRATLDADGYYVVPGQGKYKITANGKDVDVEFIPEDNFLGTADGISIRRSDNNGYDTGWSTKFPDQDP
;
A
#
# COMPACT_ATOMS: atom_id res chain seq x y z
N MET A 1 -22.34 12.10 -9.95
CA MET A 1 -22.57 10.66 -9.72
C MET A 1 -21.67 10.26 -8.56
N THR A 2 -22.25 9.90 -7.43
CA THR A 2 -21.48 9.53 -6.22
C THR A 2 -21.43 8.02 -6.20
N PHE A 3 -20.25 7.45 -6.40
CA PHE A 3 -20.07 6.02 -6.17
C PHE A 3 -20.05 5.79 -4.67
N ALA A 4 -20.97 4.97 -4.17
CA ALA A 4 -20.90 4.53 -2.80
C ALA A 4 -19.55 3.81 -2.60
N ASN A 5 -18.80 4.21 -1.58
CA ASN A 5 -17.56 3.60 -1.21
C ASN A 5 -17.86 2.22 -0.60
N SER A 6 -18.16 1.24 -1.46
CA SER A 6 -18.27 -0.13 -1.00
C SER A 6 -16.85 -0.60 -0.73
N LYS A 7 -16.58 -0.99 0.49
CA LYS A 7 -15.35 -1.70 0.89
C LYS A 7 -15.34 -3.12 0.29
N THR A 8 -15.63 -3.22 -0.99
CA THR A 8 -15.59 -4.50 -1.68
C THR A 8 -14.14 -4.80 -1.98
N TYR A 9 -13.63 -5.80 -1.31
CA TYR A 9 -12.30 -6.35 -1.59
C TYR A 9 -12.27 -6.81 -3.05
N ILE A 10 -11.31 -6.28 -3.81
CA ILE A 10 -11.03 -6.77 -5.15
C ILE A 10 -9.86 -7.74 -5.02
N ASP A 11 -10.08 -8.99 -5.40
CA ASP A 11 -9.05 -10.01 -5.39
C ASP A 11 -7.80 -9.50 -6.12
N PRO A 12 -6.60 -9.58 -5.51
CA PRO A 12 -5.35 -9.13 -6.11
C PRO A 12 -5.00 -9.81 -7.44
N SER A 13 -5.64 -10.93 -7.75
CA SER A 13 -5.50 -11.60 -9.05
C SER A 13 -6.30 -10.93 -10.17
N VAL A 14 -7.26 -10.07 -9.83
CA VAL A 14 -8.07 -9.33 -10.80
C VAL A 14 -7.23 -8.18 -11.37
N LYS A 15 -6.92 -8.27 -12.65
CA LYS A 15 -6.09 -7.27 -13.36
C LYS A 15 -6.91 -6.20 -14.07
N GLU A 16 -8.14 -6.51 -14.41
CA GLU A 16 -9.03 -5.63 -15.18
C GLU A 16 -10.45 -5.67 -14.66
N LEU A 17 -11.13 -4.53 -14.72
CA LEU A 17 -12.58 -4.43 -14.56
C LEU A 17 -13.21 -4.02 -15.88
N GLY A 18 -14.28 -4.70 -16.25
CA GLY A 18 -15.14 -4.26 -17.33
C GLY A 18 -16.15 -3.22 -16.83
N ALA A 19 -16.24 -2.11 -17.53
CA ALA A 19 -17.30 -1.13 -17.33
C ALA A 19 -18.08 -0.95 -18.63
N ARG A 20 -19.40 -0.96 -18.52
CA ARG A 20 -20.29 -0.72 -19.65
C ARG A 20 -21.08 0.55 -19.43
N VAL A 21 -20.99 1.49 -20.36
CA VAL A 21 -21.82 2.68 -20.40
C VAL A 21 -22.88 2.50 -21.47
N ARG A 22 -24.12 2.78 -21.12
CA ARG A 22 -25.26 2.70 -22.05
C ARG A 22 -26.00 4.03 -22.04
N ILE A 23 -26.27 4.55 -23.21
CA ILE A 23 -27.03 5.77 -23.39
C ILE A 23 -28.27 5.44 -24.22
N ALA A 24 -29.46 5.82 -23.74
CA ALA A 24 -30.71 5.64 -24.46
C ALA A 24 -31.62 6.84 -24.32
N LYS A 25 -32.58 7.00 -25.22
CA LYS A 25 -33.57 8.07 -25.16
C LYS A 25 -34.56 7.88 -24.02
N LYS A 26 -34.80 6.63 -23.62
CA LYS A 26 -35.73 6.30 -22.53
C LYS A 26 -35.02 5.47 -21.49
N ALA A 27 -35.20 5.79 -20.22
CA ALA A 27 -34.63 5.08 -19.08
C ALA A 27 -34.99 3.58 -19.11
N THR A 28 -36.20 3.22 -19.53
CA THR A 28 -36.66 1.82 -19.61
C THR A 28 -35.88 0.95 -20.58
N GLU A 29 -35.12 1.55 -21.51
CA GLU A 29 -34.29 0.80 -22.44
C GLU A 29 -32.94 0.38 -21.87
N ILE A 30 -32.57 0.92 -20.69
CA ILE A 30 -31.29 0.68 -20.02
C ILE A 30 -31.45 0.15 -18.58
N GLU A 31 -32.62 -0.28 -18.18
CA GLU A 31 -32.90 -0.84 -16.85
C GLU A 31 -32.12 -2.15 -16.60
N SER A 32 -31.92 -2.94 -17.65
CA SER A 32 -31.11 -4.15 -17.57
C SER A 32 -29.65 -3.87 -17.97
N PRO A 33 -28.68 -4.36 -17.24
CA PRO A 33 -27.26 -4.23 -17.62
C PRO A 33 -26.91 -5.03 -18.89
N THR A 34 -27.78 -5.93 -19.31
CA THR A 34 -27.63 -6.75 -20.51
C THR A 34 -28.82 -6.55 -21.46
N GLY A 35 -28.65 -6.92 -22.73
CA GLY A 35 -29.68 -6.79 -23.76
C GLY A 35 -29.44 -5.64 -24.74
N MET A 36 -30.19 -5.64 -25.86
CA MET A 36 -30.07 -4.59 -26.88
C MET A 36 -30.89 -3.37 -26.49
N ALA A 37 -30.28 -2.20 -26.58
CA ALA A 37 -30.98 -0.93 -26.58
C ALA A 37 -31.28 -0.55 -28.04
N PHE A 38 -32.54 -0.33 -28.38
CA PHE A 38 -32.96 -0.12 -29.77
C PHE A 38 -32.53 1.22 -30.38
N SER A 39 -32.04 2.13 -29.58
CA SER A 39 -31.78 3.49 -30.02
C SER A 39 -30.40 4.06 -29.66
N TRP A 40 -29.50 3.32 -29.51
CA TRP A 40 -28.29 3.76 -28.87
C TRP A 40 -26.96 3.21 -28.94
N GLU A 41 -25.98 3.86 -28.29
CA GLU A 41 -24.58 3.59 -28.14
C GLU A 41 -24.34 2.81 -26.86
N VAL A 42 -23.59 1.72 -26.97
CA VAL A 42 -23.09 0.93 -25.85
C VAL A 42 -21.58 0.95 -25.97
N GLU A 43 -20.93 1.54 -24.98
CA GLU A 43 -19.47 1.57 -24.91
C GLU A 43 -19.01 0.63 -23.80
N ASP A 44 -18.15 -0.31 -24.16
CA ASP A 44 -17.50 -1.22 -23.23
C ASP A 44 -16.06 -0.77 -22.97
N PHE A 45 -15.77 -0.53 -21.71
CA PHE A 45 -14.44 -0.12 -21.29
C PHE A 45 -13.79 -1.22 -20.48
N ARG A 46 -12.48 -1.34 -20.61
CA ARG A 46 -11.66 -2.08 -19.66
C ARG A 46 -10.86 -1.07 -18.84
N THR A 47 -10.94 -1.20 -17.54
CA THR A 47 -10.13 -0.43 -16.60
C THR A 47 -9.12 -1.36 -15.96
N GLN A 48 -7.86 -1.00 -16.07
CA GLN A 48 -6.78 -1.70 -15.40
C GLN A 48 -6.85 -1.45 -13.91
N ILE A 49 -6.70 -2.51 -13.10
CA ILE A 49 -6.63 -2.39 -11.65
C ILE A 49 -5.18 -2.46 -11.24
N THR A 50 -4.77 -1.44 -10.50
CA THR A 50 -3.46 -1.40 -9.87
C THR A 50 -3.62 -1.55 -8.36
N HIS A 51 -2.65 -2.18 -7.73
CA HIS A 51 -2.64 -2.39 -6.29
C HIS A 51 -1.40 -1.72 -5.68
N PRO A 52 -1.51 -1.16 -4.45
CA PRO A 52 -0.33 -0.63 -3.77
C PRO A 52 0.69 -1.74 -3.52
N PRO A 53 1.97 -1.41 -3.40
CA PRO A 53 3.01 -2.38 -3.06
C PRO A 53 2.71 -3.08 -1.73
N LYS A 54 3.25 -4.28 -1.56
CA LYS A 54 3.15 -5.05 -0.32
C LYS A 54 4.53 -5.14 0.33
N GLY A 55 4.62 -4.78 1.61
CA GLY A 55 5.79 -5.01 2.44
C GLY A 55 5.68 -6.34 3.20
N GLU A 56 6.82 -6.98 3.44
CA GLU A 56 6.89 -8.15 4.30
C GLU A 56 6.80 -7.75 5.78
N PHE A 57 6.21 -8.62 6.59
CA PHE A 57 6.32 -8.53 8.04
C PHE A 57 7.67 -9.08 8.51
N LYS A 58 8.36 -8.36 9.40
CA LYS A 58 9.61 -8.81 10.02
C LYS A 58 9.55 -8.60 11.52
N GLU A 59 10.02 -9.60 12.25
CA GLU A 59 10.25 -9.55 13.68
C GLU A 59 11.73 -9.80 13.99
N THR A 60 12.21 -9.15 15.02
CA THR A 60 13.55 -9.36 15.54
C THR A 60 13.50 -9.57 17.05
N SER A 61 14.49 -10.25 17.58
CA SER A 61 14.68 -10.40 19.03
C SER A 61 16.15 -10.17 19.38
N GLY A 62 16.39 -9.70 20.56
CA GLY A 62 17.75 -9.42 21.02
C GLY A 62 17.84 -9.32 22.55
N LEU A 63 19.04 -9.16 23.05
CA LEU A 63 19.28 -8.89 24.46
C LEU A 63 18.84 -7.47 24.80
N GLN A 64 18.56 -7.22 26.09
CA GLN A 64 18.24 -5.88 26.58
C GLN A 64 19.30 -4.86 26.16
N GLY A 65 18.89 -3.72 25.67
CA GLY A 65 19.77 -2.64 25.19
C GLY A 65 20.48 -2.92 23.87
N ALA A 66 20.38 -4.14 23.32
CA ALA A 66 21.04 -4.45 22.07
C ALA A 66 20.30 -3.90 20.85
N LYS A 67 21.02 -3.18 20.01
CA LYS A 67 20.51 -2.73 18.71
C LYS A 67 20.05 -3.91 17.87
N GLN A 68 18.92 -3.76 17.21
CA GLN A 68 18.37 -4.75 16.30
C GLN A 68 18.25 -4.18 14.88
N THR A 69 18.40 -5.02 13.89
CA THR A 69 18.26 -4.64 12.49
C THR A 69 17.45 -5.68 11.73
N ALA A 70 16.70 -5.22 10.73
CA ALA A 70 15.98 -6.08 9.79
C ALA A 70 15.94 -5.41 8.42
N THR A 71 15.86 -6.22 7.37
CA THR A 71 15.55 -5.73 6.01
C THR A 71 14.14 -6.14 5.65
N VAL A 72 13.30 -5.17 5.30
CA VAL A 72 11.93 -5.37 4.84
C VAL A 72 11.90 -5.32 3.33
N THR A 73 11.47 -6.41 2.70
CA THR A 73 11.32 -6.49 1.25
C THR A 73 9.95 -5.99 0.83
N PHE A 74 9.92 -5.13 -0.19
CA PHE A 74 8.69 -4.64 -0.80
C PHE A 74 8.52 -5.23 -2.20
N THR A 75 7.28 -5.57 -2.53
CA THR A 75 6.91 -6.12 -3.84
C THR A 75 5.81 -5.27 -4.44
N ALA A 76 6.04 -4.70 -5.61
CA ALA A 76 5.00 -4.04 -6.37
C ALA A 76 4.01 -5.06 -6.93
N ARG A 77 2.75 -4.64 -7.08
CA ARG A 77 1.66 -5.53 -7.50
C ARG A 77 0.94 -4.98 -8.72
N GLY A 78 0.52 -5.91 -9.60
CA GLY A 78 -0.27 -5.57 -10.78
C GLY A 78 0.54 -4.99 -11.93
N GLU A 79 -0.17 -4.34 -12.83
CA GLU A 79 0.38 -3.78 -14.05
C GLU A 79 0.71 -2.29 -13.88
N HIS A 80 1.62 -1.79 -14.70
CA HIS A 80 1.88 -0.36 -14.77
C HIS A 80 0.72 0.37 -15.45
N LYS A 81 0.17 1.40 -14.80
CA LYS A 81 -1.07 2.09 -15.26
C LYS A 81 -0.97 2.83 -16.59
N TYR A 82 0.24 3.13 -17.05
CA TYR A 82 0.46 3.86 -18.29
C TYR A 82 1.14 3.04 -19.38
N GLU A 83 1.62 1.85 -19.06
CA GLU A 83 2.34 0.97 -19.98
C GLU A 83 1.66 -0.38 -20.06
N LEU A 84 0.97 -0.62 -21.17
CA LEU A 84 0.29 -1.88 -21.42
C LEU A 84 1.28 -3.05 -21.38
N ASN A 85 0.91 -4.11 -20.67
CA ASN A 85 1.71 -5.32 -20.49
C ASN A 85 3.03 -5.13 -19.73
N SER A 86 3.19 -4.01 -19.04
CA SER A 86 4.32 -3.75 -18.14
C SER A 86 3.88 -3.95 -16.69
N SER A 87 4.68 -4.67 -15.92
CA SER A 87 4.41 -4.86 -14.49
C SER A 87 4.79 -3.63 -13.68
N ALA A 88 4.05 -3.37 -12.61
CA ALA A 88 4.44 -2.37 -11.62
C ALA A 88 5.77 -2.76 -10.96
N VAL A 89 6.59 -1.78 -10.64
CA VAL A 89 7.85 -1.93 -9.93
C VAL A 89 7.94 -0.93 -8.79
N ILE A 90 8.74 -1.23 -7.77
CA ILE A 90 9.01 -0.27 -6.69
C ILE A 90 9.70 0.97 -7.27
N ASP A 91 9.22 2.14 -6.90
CA ASP A 91 9.86 3.41 -7.27
C ASP A 91 10.98 3.72 -6.29
N GLU A 92 12.20 3.42 -6.71
CA GLU A 92 13.40 3.63 -5.92
C GLU A 92 13.82 5.11 -5.82
N THR A 93 13.19 6.00 -6.60
CA THR A 93 13.44 7.44 -6.55
C THR A 93 12.67 8.13 -5.43
N VAL A 94 11.64 7.47 -4.89
CA VAL A 94 10.82 7.97 -3.79
C VAL A 94 11.29 7.35 -2.47
N GLU A 95 11.73 8.19 -1.55
CA GLU A 95 12.19 7.74 -0.23
C GLU A 95 11.07 7.08 0.58
N PRO A 96 11.35 5.92 1.22
CA PRO A 96 10.41 5.32 2.15
C PRO A 96 10.23 6.21 3.38
N TYR A 97 9.10 6.07 4.06
CA TYR A 97 8.87 6.79 5.30
C TYR A 97 8.13 5.96 6.34
N ILE A 98 8.36 6.30 7.61
CA ILE A 98 7.67 5.71 8.76
C ILE A 98 6.30 6.37 8.90
N VAL A 99 5.30 5.56 9.25
CA VAL A 99 3.95 6.01 9.59
C VAL A 99 3.74 5.82 11.08
N ASP A 100 3.21 6.83 11.72
CA ASP A 100 2.85 6.80 13.14
C ASP A 100 1.58 5.94 13.41
N LYS A 101 1.24 5.79 14.66
CA LYS A 101 0.05 5.05 15.11
C LYS A 101 -1.28 5.60 14.58
N ASP A 102 -1.31 6.86 14.16
CA ASP A 102 -2.48 7.55 13.65
C ASP A 102 -2.57 7.53 12.11
N GLY A 103 -1.60 6.86 11.47
CA GLY A 103 -1.54 6.71 10.02
C GLY A 103 -0.88 7.88 9.27
N ASN A 104 -0.31 8.85 9.99
CA ASN A 104 0.38 9.99 9.40
C ASN A 104 1.86 9.70 9.21
N ARG A 105 2.51 10.47 8.31
CA ARG A 105 3.96 10.42 8.21
C ARG A 105 4.58 10.82 9.55
N ALA A 106 5.42 9.94 10.11
CA ALA A 106 6.04 10.14 11.42
C ALA A 106 6.99 11.35 11.41
N THR A 107 6.99 12.10 12.51
CA THR A 107 7.99 13.14 12.75
C THR A 107 9.26 12.49 13.27
N LEU A 108 10.39 12.80 12.66
CA LEU A 108 11.70 12.28 13.05
C LEU A 108 12.44 13.33 13.88
N ASP A 109 13.33 12.86 14.74
CA ASP A 109 14.26 13.75 15.47
C ASP A 109 15.36 14.31 14.56
N ALA A 110 16.27 15.12 15.10
CA ALA A 110 17.36 15.74 14.34
C ALA A 110 18.36 14.74 13.74
N ASP A 111 18.43 13.52 14.29
CA ASP A 111 19.30 12.44 13.82
C ASP A 111 18.58 11.49 12.85
N GLY A 112 17.31 11.77 12.55
CA GLY A 112 16.47 11.01 11.63
C GLY A 112 15.83 9.77 12.25
N TYR A 113 15.66 9.71 13.58
CA TYR A 113 14.97 8.63 14.25
C TYR A 113 13.52 8.98 14.57
N TYR A 114 12.66 8.00 14.44
CA TYR A 114 11.32 8.01 15.02
C TYR A 114 11.38 7.49 16.46
N VAL A 115 11.09 8.35 17.42
CA VAL A 115 11.17 8.02 18.84
C VAL A 115 9.83 7.52 19.34
N VAL A 116 9.84 6.35 19.99
CA VAL A 116 8.69 5.77 20.71
C VAL A 116 9.03 5.81 22.20
N PRO A 117 8.47 6.78 22.95
CA PRO A 117 8.83 6.96 24.36
C PRO A 117 8.60 5.70 25.19
N GLY A 118 9.56 5.35 26.05
CA GLY A 118 9.52 4.16 26.89
C GLY A 118 9.86 2.86 26.19
N GLN A 119 10.17 2.89 24.89
CA GLN A 119 10.51 1.69 24.12
C GLN A 119 11.86 1.81 23.41
N GLY A 120 12.07 2.91 22.69
CA GLY A 120 13.28 3.10 21.91
C GLY A 120 13.06 3.98 20.68
N LYS A 121 13.96 3.85 19.71
CA LYS A 121 13.89 4.65 18.48
C LYS A 121 14.20 3.82 17.24
N TYR A 122 13.54 4.19 16.16
CA TYR A 122 13.64 3.53 14.87
C TYR A 122 14.25 4.44 13.83
N LYS A 123 15.09 3.88 12.95
CA LYS A 123 15.57 4.52 11.74
C LYS A 123 15.38 3.58 10.56
N ILE A 124 15.02 4.15 9.42
CA ILE A 124 14.93 3.41 8.18
C ILE A 124 15.88 3.99 7.15
N THR A 125 16.37 3.13 6.26
CA THR A 125 17.23 3.51 5.15
C THR A 125 16.80 2.77 3.90
N ALA A 126 16.64 3.47 2.78
CA ALA A 126 16.34 2.84 1.50
C ALA A 126 17.51 1.95 1.05
N ASN A 127 17.19 0.75 0.57
CA ASN A 127 18.14 -0.23 0.05
C ASN A 127 17.57 -0.83 -1.25
N GLY A 128 17.63 -0.07 -2.34
CA GLY A 128 16.95 -0.41 -3.58
C GLY A 128 15.44 -0.53 -3.35
N LYS A 129 14.84 -1.66 -3.74
CA LYS A 129 13.43 -1.98 -3.47
C LYS A 129 13.14 -2.27 -2.00
N ASP A 130 14.16 -2.62 -1.23
CA ASP A 130 14.05 -3.01 0.17
C ASP A 130 14.24 -1.79 1.10
N VAL A 131 13.96 -1.97 2.37
CA VAL A 131 14.17 -0.95 3.40
C VAL A 131 14.86 -1.60 4.60
N ASP A 132 16.03 -1.10 4.94
CA ASP A 132 16.72 -1.49 6.16
C ASP A 132 16.13 -0.73 7.36
N VAL A 133 15.85 -1.46 8.42
CA VAL A 133 15.28 -0.96 9.66
C VAL A 133 16.27 -1.19 10.78
N GLU A 134 16.53 -0.16 11.53
CA GLU A 134 17.29 -0.19 12.78
C GLU A 134 16.36 0.15 13.94
N PHE A 135 16.44 -0.61 15.02
CA PHE A 135 15.79 -0.32 16.30
C PHE A 135 16.84 -0.27 17.40
N ILE A 136 16.85 0.85 18.14
CA ILE A 136 17.68 1.04 19.30
C ILE A 136 16.74 1.13 20.50
N PRO A 137 16.66 0.08 21.34
CA PRO A 137 15.83 0.11 22.54
C PRO A 137 16.36 1.12 23.57
N GLU A 138 15.48 1.64 24.42
CA GLU A 138 15.92 2.37 25.62
C GLU A 138 16.62 1.42 26.58
N ASP A 139 17.56 1.92 27.39
CA ASP A 139 18.44 1.11 28.25
C ASP A 139 17.67 0.14 29.17
N ASN A 140 16.49 0.55 29.64
CA ASN A 140 15.68 -0.26 30.56
C ASN A 140 14.49 -0.92 29.91
N PHE A 141 14.38 -0.87 28.57
CA PHE A 141 13.25 -1.47 27.86
C PHE A 141 13.33 -3.00 27.90
N LEU A 142 12.23 -3.61 28.37
CA LEU A 142 12.01 -5.05 28.40
C LEU A 142 10.64 -5.36 27.81
N GLY A 143 10.56 -6.41 27.02
CA GLY A 143 9.30 -6.86 26.40
C GLY A 143 9.27 -6.66 24.89
N THR A 144 8.08 -6.55 24.35
CA THR A 144 7.85 -6.40 22.90
C THR A 144 7.56 -4.94 22.57
N ALA A 145 8.38 -4.37 21.68
CA ALA A 145 8.13 -3.03 21.15
C ALA A 145 6.92 -3.03 20.20
N ASP A 146 6.24 -1.88 20.12
CA ASP A 146 5.06 -1.72 19.26
C ASP A 146 5.37 -1.87 17.76
N GLY A 147 6.63 -1.72 17.39
CA GLY A 147 7.05 -1.75 15.99
C GLY A 147 6.69 -0.46 15.24
N ILE A 148 6.95 -0.47 13.94
CA ILE A 148 6.66 0.64 13.05
C ILE A 148 5.97 0.15 11.78
N SER A 149 5.26 1.07 11.13
CA SER A 149 4.74 0.88 9.79
C SER A 149 5.60 1.66 8.81
N ILE A 150 5.87 1.08 7.63
CA ILE A 150 6.68 1.73 6.60
C ILE A 150 5.85 1.80 5.33
N ARG A 151 5.92 2.94 4.64
CA ARG A 151 5.35 3.10 3.30
C ARG A 151 6.44 3.19 2.25
N ARG A 152 6.14 2.62 1.10
CA ARG A 152 6.99 2.59 -0.09
C ARG A 152 6.12 2.81 -1.32
N SER A 153 6.59 3.63 -2.26
CA SER A 153 5.87 3.91 -3.50
C SER A 153 6.25 2.93 -4.61
N ASP A 154 5.34 2.74 -5.55
CA ASP A 154 5.62 2.10 -6.84
C ASP A 154 5.57 3.13 -7.99
N ASN A 155 5.91 2.69 -9.20
CA ASN A 155 5.88 3.53 -10.40
C ASN A 155 4.45 3.90 -10.86
N ASN A 156 3.42 3.42 -10.18
CA ASN A 156 2.04 3.88 -10.32
C ASN A 156 1.72 5.08 -9.41
N GLY A 157 2.65 5.46 -8.53
CA GLY A 157 2.47 6.52 -7.55
C GLY A 157 1.65 6.10 -6.34
N TYR A 158 1.54 4.80 -6.08
CA TYR A 158 0.89 4.28 -4.89
C TYR A 158 1.88 4.01 -3.78
N ASP A 159 1.58 4.55 -2.61
CA ASP A 159 2.25 4.17 -1.39
C ASP A 159 1.62 2.89 -0.83
N THR A 160 2.44 2.05 -0.18
CA THR A 160 1.86 1.00 0.63
C THR A 160 1.10 1.62 1.80
N GLY A 161 -0.16 1.29 1.89
CA GLY A 161 -0.98 1.58 3.08
C GLY A 161 -0.70 0.64 4.24
N TRP A 162 0.25 -0.31 4.08
CA TRP A 162 0.40 -1.46 4.96
C TRP A 162 1.53 -1.30 5.91
N SER A 163 1.18 -1.65 7.12
CA SER A 163 2.09 -1.80 8.23
C SER A 163 2.75 -3.17 8.18
N THR A 164 4.03 -3.23 8.46
CA THR A 164 4.69 -4.50 8.82
C THR A 164 4.09 -5.11 10.09
N LYS A 165 3.39 -4.32 10.90
CA LYS A 165 2.72 -4.74 12.12
C LYS A 165 1.37 -5.43 11.90
N PHE A 166 0.69 -5.17 10.78
CA PHE A 166 -0.64 -5.70 10.50
C PHE A 166 -0.71 -6.39 9.14
N PRO A 167 -0.06 -7.56 9.00
CA PRO A 167 -0.01 -8.26 7.72
C PRO A 167 -1.39 -8.74 7.23
N ASP A 168 -2.36 -8.87 8.14
CA ASP A 168 -3.69 -9.40 7.84
C ASP A 168 -4.72 -8.33 7.44
N GLN A 169 -4.32 -7.06 7.42
CA GLN A 169 -5.20 -5.96 7.01
C GLN A 169 -4.97 -5.55 5.56
N ASP A 170 -4.96 -6.52 4.67
CA ASP A 170 -5.04 -6.25 3.24
C ASP A 170 -6.44 -5.70 2.92
N PRO A 171 -6.61 -4.49 2.33
CA PRO A 171 -7.92 -3.93 2.02
C PRO A 171 -8.63 -4.72 0.95
#